data_ed7307c64ff5bf67e95c44c9f398679a
#
_entry.id   ed7307c64ff5bf67e95c44c9f398679a
#
_cell.length_a   1.000
_cell.length_b   1.000
_cell.length_c   1.000
_cell.angle_alpha   90.00
_cell.angle_beta   90.00
_cell.angle_gamma   90.00
#
_symmetry.space_group_name_H-M   'P 1'
#
loop_
_entity.id
_entity.type
_entity.pdbx_description
1 polymer ?
#
loop_
_entity_poly.entity_id
_entity_poly.type
_entity_poly.pdbx_seq_one_letter_code
_entity_poly.pdbx_strand_id
1 'polypeptide(L)'
;DQLNQMGHRVTVFERADRAGGLLMYGIPNMKLDKKVVNRRVELMEKEGVVFKLDTEIGKNYPAVKLVNEFDAVVLCTGSTKPRMLTCEGADLKGVHYAVDFLKANTKEFA
;
A
#
# COMPACT_ATOMS: atom_id res chain seq x y z
N ASP A 1 -10.57 6.42 -6.85
CA ASP A 1 -11.99 6.29 -7.22
C ASP A 1 -12.64 7.66 -7.42
N GLN A 2 -12.90 8.46 -6.39
CA GLN A 2 -13.62 9.74 -6.48
C GLN A 2 -13.05 10.69 -7.55
N LEU A 3 -11.75 10.92 -7.57
CA LEU A 3 -11.12 11.77 -8.58
C LEU A 3 -11.35 11.25 -10.01
N ASN A 4 -11.29 9.93 -10.20
CA ASN A 4 -11.54 9.31 -11.49
C ASN A 4 -13.00 9.53 -11.95
N GLN A 5 -13.96 9.36 -11.02
CA GLN A 5 -15.39 9.64 -11.29
C GLN A 5 -15.66 11.11 -11.61
N MET A 6 -14.85 12.03 -11.10
CA MET A 6 -14.89 13.47 -11.43
C MET A 6 -14.26 13.81 -12.79
N GLY A 7 -13.75 12.81 -13.53
CA GLY A 7 -13.17 12.98 -14.87
C GLY A 7 -11.65 13.21 -14.89
N HIS A 8 -10.96 13.09 -13.77
CA HIS A 8 -9.50 13.17 -13.72
C HIS A 8 -8.87 11.85 -14.12
N ARG A 9 -7.76 11.88 -14.85
CA ARG A 9 -6.91 10.71 -15.10
C ARG A 9 -6.04 10.44 -13.86
N VAL A 10 -6.29 9.32 -13.20
CA VAL A 10 -5.63 8.98 -11.93
C VAL A 10 -4.58 7.89 -12.12
N THR A 11 -3.36 8.16 -11.64
CA THR A 11 -2.31 7.16 -11.51
C THR A 11 -1.95 6.98 -10.04
N VAL A 12 -1.98 5.75 -9.56
CA VAL A 12 -1.60 5.38 -8.20
C VAL A 12 -0.24 4.71 -8.22
N PHE A 13 0.73 5.31 -7.55
CA PHE A 13 2.06 4.72 -7.33
C PHE A 13 2.07 3.99 -6.00
N GLU A 14 2.32 2.70 -6.02
CA GLU A 14 2.38 1.86 -4.83
C GLU A 14 3.76 1.19 -4.75
N ARG A 15 4.46 1.33 -3.63
CA ARG A 15 5.77 0.71 -3.42
C ARG A 15 5.72 -0.80 -3.23
N ALA A 16 4.57 -1.33 -2.79
CA ALA A 16 4.37 -2.77 -2.63
C ALA A 16 4.01 -3.44 -3.95
N ASP A 17 4.15 -4.75 -3.99
CA ASP A 17 3.80 -5.63 -5.10
C ASP A 17 2.28 -5.79 -5.32
N ARG A 18 1.46 -5.31 -4.35
CA ARG A 18 -0.01 -5.33 -4.43
C ARG A 18 -0.59 -4.02 -3.91
N ALA A 19 -1.64 -3.54 -4.55
CA ALA A 19 -2.40 -2.39 -4.10
C ALA A 19 -3.27 -2.72 -2.88
N GLY A 20 -3.59 -1.71 -2.06
CA GLY A 20 -4.51 -1.85 -0.93
C GLY A 20 -3.90 -1.55 0.43
N GLY A 21 -2.57 -1.36 0.53
CA GLY A 21 -1.89 -0.96 1.77
C GLY A 21 -2.22 -1.88 2.93
N LEU A 22 -2.73 -1.33 4.04
CA LEU A 22 -3.10 -2.11 5.23
C LEU A 22 -4.30 -3.05 5.00
N LEU A 23 -5.19 -2.77 4.06
CA LEU A 23 -6.27 -3.70 3.71
C LEU A 23 -5.71 -4.99 3.11
N MET A 24 -4.62 -4.87 2.35
CA MET A 24 -3.91 -6.02 1.78
C MET A 24 -3.02 -6.70 2.81
N TYR A 25 -2.15 -5.92 3.50
CA TYR A 25 -1.04 -6.48 4.28
C TYR A 25 -1.19 -6.38 5.81
N GLY A 26 -2.14 -5.59 6.31
CA GLY A 26 -2.31 -5.36 7.75
C GLY A 26 -3.54 -6.07 8.35
N ILE A 27 -4.50 -6.49 7.53
CA ILE A 27 -5.71 -7.19 7.99
C ILE A 27 -5.63 -8.67 7.57
N PRO A 28 -5.71 -9.63 8.50
CA PRO A 28 -5.68 -11.06 8.15
C PRO A 28 -6.92 -11.48 7.35
N ASN A 29 -6.78 -12.54 6.53
CA ASN A 29 -7.83 -13.04 5.63
C ASN A 29 -9.13 -13.39 6.35
N MET A 30 -9.07 -13.90 7.58
CA MET A 30 -10.26 -14.21 8.38
C MET A 30 -11.12 -12.99 8.73
N LYS A 31 -10.56 -11.77 8.64
CA LYS A 31 -11.26 -10.50 8.87
C LYS A 31 -11.66 -9.82 7.56
N LEU A 32 -10.83 -9.92 6.54
CA LEU A 32 -11.06 -9.34 5.22
C LEU A 32 -10.42 -10.25 4.16
N ASP A 33 -11.25 -10.97 3.42
CA ASP A 33 -10.80 -11.78 2.27
C ASP A 33 -10.17 -10.86 1.22
N LYS A 34 -8.96 -11.19 0.78
CA LYS A 34 -8.21 -10.40 -0.21
C LYS A 34 -8.90 -10.33 -1.58
N LYS A 35 -9.79 -11.28 -1.88
CA LYS A 35 -10.66 -11.21 -3.07
C LYS A 35 -11.50 -9.94 -3.10
N VAL A 36 -11.95 -9.44 -1.93
CA VAL A 36 -12.71 -8.19 -1.84
C VAL A 36 -11.82 -7.00 -2.22
N VAL A 37 -10.58 -6.96 -1.73
CA VAL A 37 -9.61 -5.91 -2.06
C VAL A 37 -9.25 -5.95 -3.54
N ASN A 38 -8.91 -7.13 -4.06
CA ASN A 38 -8.55 -7.32 -5.47
C ASN A 38 -9.70 -6.93 -6.39
N ARG A 39 -10.92 -7.40 -6.11
CA ARG A 39 -12.12 -7.00 -6.87
C ARG A 39 -12.28 -5.48 -6.93
N ARG A 40 -12.02 -4.79 -5.83
CA ARG A 40 -12.13 -3.32 -5.81
C ARG A 40 -11.04 -2.64 -6.64
N VAL A 41 -9.80 -3.14 -6.59
CA VAL A 41 -8.70 -2.65 -7.42
C VAL A 41 -9.01 -2.88 -8.91
N GLU A 42 -9.40 -4.10 -9.28
CA GLU A 42 -9.77 -4.44 -10.65
C GLU A 42 -10.93 -3.57 -11.20
N LEU A 43 -11.91 -3.24 -10.35
CA LEU A 43 -13.00 -2.35 -10.76
C LEU A 43 -12.45 -0.95 -11.07
N MET A 44 -11.61 -0.39 -10.21
CA MET A 44 -10.98 0.91 -10.44
C MET A 44 -10.10 0.92 -11.70
N GLU A 45 -9.38 -0.19 -11.99
CA GLU A 45 -8.61 -0.33 -13.24
C GLU A 45 -9.52 -0.33 -14.47
N LYS A 46 -10.64 -1.07 -14.43
CA LYS A 46 -11.64 -1.07 -15.50
C LYS A 46 -12.30 0.30 -15.71
N GLU A 47 -12.37 1.09 -14.65
CA GLU A 47 -12.85 2.49 -14.69
C GLU A 47 -11.78 3.47 -15.18
N GLY A 48 -10.55 3.02 -15.42
CA GLY A 48 -9.47 3.83 -16.00
C GLY A 48 -8.40 4.31 -15.02
N VAL A 49 -8.43 3.91 -13.75
CA VAL A 49 -7.33 4.18 -12.81
C VAL A 49 -6.13 3.32 -13.15
N VAL A 50 -4.95 3.92 -13.26
CA VAL A 50 -3.69 3.23 -13.53
C VAL A 50 -2.95 2.96 -12.23
N PHE A 51 -2.67 1.69 -11.91
CA PHE A 51 -1.82 1.31 -10.79
C PHE A 51 -0.39 0.99 -11.27
N LYS A 52 0.60 1.61 -10.65
CA LYS A 52 2.03 1.33 -10.84
C LYS A 52 2.57 0.73 -9.54
N LEU A 53 2.57 -0.59 -9.48
CA LEU A 53 3.07 -1.37 -8.34
C LEU A 53 4.61 -1.40 -8.36
N ASP A 54 5.22 -1.87 -7.27
CA ASP A 54 6.67 -1.93 -7.07
C ASP A 54 7.38 -0.60 -7.37
N THR A 55 6.66 0.52 -7.18
CA THR A 55 7.13 1.86 -7.51
C THR A 55 7.23 2.73 -6.27
N GLU A 56 8.44 2.85 -5.74
CA GLU A 56 8.75 3.67 -4.55
C GLU A 56 9.28 5.04 -4.96
N ILE A 57 8.47 6.06 -4.70
CA ILE A 57 8.83 7.45 -5.02
C ILE A 57 10.03 7.90 -4.17
N GLY A 58 11.04 8.47 -4.84
CA GLY A 58 12.30 8.85 -4.22
C GLY A 58 13.38 7.76 -4.24
N LYS A 59 13.04 6.55 -4.68
CA LYS A 59 13.99 5.43 -4.76
C LYS A 59 14.14 4.93 -6.20
N ASN A 60 13.15 4.24 -6.74
CA ASN A 60 13.16 3.76 -8.13
C ASN A 60 12.34 4.64 -9.09
N TYR A 61 11.62 5.63 -8.56
CA TYR A 61 10.94 6.66 -9.34
C TYR A 61 11.23 8.05 -8.75
N PRO A 62 11.90 8.95 -9.49
CA PRO A 62 12.27 10.28 -8.98
C PRO A 62 11.04 11.14 -8.67
N ALA A 63 11.01 11.76 -7.49
CA ALA A 63 9.88 12.61 -7.07
C ALA A 63 9.66 13.82 -8.00
N VAL A 64 10.73 14.36 -8.59
CA VAL A 64 10.65 15.47 -9.54
C VAL A 64 9.82 15.13 -10.78
N LYS A 65 9.78 13.86 -11.19
CA LYS A 65 8.94 13.44 -12.31
C LYS A 65 7.45 13.61 -12.03
N LEU A 66 7.01 13.38 -10.78
CA LEU A 66 5.60 13.58 -10.41
C LEU A 66 5.16 15.02 -10.66
N VAL A 67 6.01 15.98 -10.28
CA VAL A 67 5.71 17.43 -10.45
C VAL A 67 5.69 17.82 -11.92
N ASN A 68 6.50 17.18 -12.76
CA ASN A 68 6.59 17.47 -14.18
C ASN A 68 5.54 16.75 -15.03
N GLU A 69 5.09 15.57 -14.60
CA GLU A 69 4.21 14.70 -15.39
C GLU A 69 2.74 14.81 -14.99
N PHE A 70 2.44 15.34 -13.80
CA PHE A 70 1.08 15.40 -13.24
C PHE A 70 0.70 16.81 -12.82
N ASP A 71 -0.56 17.19 -13.05
CA ASP A 71 -1.10 18.50 -12.66
C ASP A 71 -1.26 18.65 -11.14
N ALA A 72 -1.48 17.53 -10.43
CA ALA A 72 -1.61 17.49 -8.99
C ALA A 72 -1.09 16.16 -8.41
N VAL A 73 -0.55 16.22 -7.20
CA VAL A 73 -0.04 15.04 -6.47
C VAL A 73 -0.69 14.99 -5.10
N VAL A 74 -1.28 13.83 -4.77
CA VAL A 74 -1.88 13.54 -3.46
C VAL A 74 -1.00 12.56 -2.71
N LEU A 75 -0.54 12.93 -1.52
CA LEU A 75 0.30 12.10 -0.67
C LEU A 75 -0.56 11.25 0.27
N CYS A 76 -0.64 9.94 0.01
CA CYS A 76 -1.38 8.97 0.79
C CYS A 76 -0.46 7.85 1.32
N THR A 77 0.71 8.23 1.84
CA THR A 77 1.81 7.31 2.16
C THR A 77 1.59 6.47 3.42
N GLY A 78 0.62 6.82 4.26
CA GLY A 78 0.36 6.15 5.52
C GLY A 78 1.51 6.30 6.52
N SER A 79 1.50 5.45 7.56
CA SER A 79 2.54 5.40 8.59
C SER A 79 3.22 4.04 8.58
N THR A 80 4.54 4.03 8.41
CA THR A 80 5.34 2.80 8.25
C THR A 80 6.41 2.61 9.32
N LYS A 81 6.64 3.64 10.14
CA LYS A 81 7.57 3.54 11.26
C LYS A 81 6.82 3.06 12.50
N PRO A 82 7.10 1.82 12.99
CA PRO A 82 6.45 1.32 14.19
C PRO A 82 6.95 2.07 15.42
N ARG A 83 6.10 2.14 16.44
CA ARG A 83 6.53 2.58 17.78
C ARG A 83 7.22 1.42 18.48
N MET A 84 8.44 1.64 18.93
CA MET A 84 9.17 0.65 19.71
C MET A 84 8.65 0.63 21.16
N LEU A 85 8.59 -0.57 21.74
CA LEU A 85 8.45 -0.74 23.17
C LEU A 85 9.77 -0.42 23.86
N THR A 86 9.72 0.22 25.02
CA THR A 86 10.90 0.59 25.82
C THR A 86 11.09 -0.29 27.05
N CYS A 87 10.38 -1.43 27.12
CA CYS A 87 10.52 -2.41 28.18
C CYS A 87 11.70 -3.35 27.95
N GLU A 88 12.23 -3.92 29.02
CA GLU A 88 13.24 -4.97 28.98
C GLU A 88 12.73 -6.16 28.14
N GLY A 89 13.60 -6.70 27.27
CA GLY A 89 13.26 -7.83 26.41
C GLY A 89 12.54 -7.48 25.10
N ALA A 90 12.26 -6.20 24.83
CA ALA A 90 11.61 -5.80 23.58
C ALA A 90 12.43 -6.12 22.32
N ASP A 91 13.75 -6.32 22.46
CA ASP A 91 14.71 -6.66 21.42
C ASP A 91 15.03 -8.15 21.31
N LEU A 92 14.38 -9.00 22.13
CA LEU A 92 14.63 -10.43 22.13
C LEU A 92 14.20 -11.08 20.81
N LYS A 93 14.93 -12.14 20.42
CA LYS A 93 14.59 -12.96 19.27
C LYS A 93 13.18 -13.55 19.42
N GLY A 94 12.36 -13.35 18.39
CA GLY A 94 10.95 -13.79 18.40
C GLY A 94 9.97 -12.68 18.75
N VAL A 95 10.45 -11.48 19.15
CA VAL A 95 9.60 -10.29 19.26
C VAL A 95 9.53 -9.61 17.89
N HIS A 96 8.36 -9.49 17.35
CA HIS A 96 8.12 -8.96 16.00
C HIS A 96 7.10 -7.83 16.03
N TYR A 97 7.26 -6.86 15.12
CA TYR A 97 6.20 -5.90 14.89
C TYR A 97 4.99 -6.55 14.21
N ALA A 98 3.80 -6.20 14.66
CA ALA A 98 2.56 -6.80 14.16
C ALA A 98 2.40 -6.67 12.64
N VAL A 99 2.74 -5.51 12.06
CA VAL A 99 2.61 -5.28 10.61
C VAL A 99 3.59 -6.15 9.82
N ASP A 100 4.81 -6.36 10.31
CA ASP A 100 5.80 -7.21 9.64
C ASP A 100 5.35 -8.66 9.64
N PHE A 101 4.84 -9.15 10.77
CA PHE A 101 4.25 -10.48 10.89
C PHE A 101 3.05 -10.66 9.95
N LEU A 102 2.10 -9.73 9.95
CA LEU A 102 0.90 -9.77 9.12
C LEU A 102 1.24 -9.70 7.63
N LYS A 103 2.23 -8.90 7.26
CA LYS A 103 2.71 -8.81 5.88
C LYS A 103 3.35 -10.12 5.41
N ALA A 104 4.20 -10.73 6.23
CA ALA A 104 4.80 -12.02 5.93
C ALA A 104 3.72 -13.11 5.76
N ASN A 105 2.76 -13.16 6.68
CA ASN A 105 1.64 -14.09 6.62
C ASN A 105 0.81 -13.92 5.33
N THR A 106 0.50 -12.68 4.94
CA THR A 106 -0.25 -12.43 3.70
C THR A 106 0.54 -12.85 2.46
N LYS A 107 1.86 -12.66 2.45
CA LYS A 107 2.70 -13.10 1.32
C LYS A 107 2.76 -14.61 1.17
N GLU A 108 2.68 -15.33 2.27
CA GLU A 108 2.72 -16.80 2.29
C GLU A 108 1.38 -17.43 1.90
N PHE A 109 0.26 -16.87 2.35
CA PHE A 109 -1.05 -17.53 2.32
C PHE A 109 -2.14 -16.80 1.51
N ALA A 110 -1.84 -15.69 0.81
CA ALA A 110 -2.87 -14.94 0.07
C ALA A 110 -2.53 -14.70 -1.41
#